data_9594b6b5bc397e5f8de946f6b731a65b
#
_entry.id   9594b6b5bc397e5f8de946f6b731a65b
#
_cell.length_a   1.000
_cell.length_b   1.000
_cell.length_c   1.000
_cell.angle_alpha   90.00
_cell.angle_beta   90.00
_cell.angle_gamma   90.00
#
_symmetry.space_group_name_H-M   'P 1'
#
loop_
_entity.id
_entity.type
_entity.pdbx_description
1 polymer ?
#
loop_
_entity_poly.entity_id
_entity_poly.type
_entity_poly.pdbx_seq_one_letter_code
_entity_poly.pdbx_strand_id
1 'polypeptide(L)'
;MSQGRKYSDDQLEAYLKRISYPANKPGLSLVQNARQSFELDALATLCDLQRRHLTSIPWGNSALHYSQHHTISIDPDSLFEKLVERRLDGYCMENTGIFQIILRSLGYFVYATGGRVGSAAGTGVDNGLFTQLYGLHLYSREFIG
;
A
#
# COMPACT_ATOMS: atom_id res chain seq x y z
N MET A 1 -3.04 -14.53 -17.31
CA MET A 1 -2.64 -14.00 -15.99
C MET A 1 -3.79 -13.15 -15.46
N SER A 2 -4.31 -13.50 -14.32
CA SER A 2 -5.35 -12.69 -13.68
C SER A 2 -4.77 -11.30 -13.39
N GLN A 3 -5.23 -10.29 -14.12
CA GLN A 3 -5.00 -8.91 -13.72
C GLN A 3 -5.76 -8.71 -12.41
N GLY A 4 -5.04 -8.64 -11.30
CA GLY A 4 -5.63 -8.41 -10.00
C GLY A 4 -6.47 -7.12 -10.02
N ARG A 5 -7.46 -7.03 -9.12
CA ARG A 5 -8.37 -5.89 -9.00
C ARG A 5 -7.61 -4.57 -8.94
N LYS A 6 -8.16 -3.57 -9.61
CA LYS A 6 -7.69 -2.18 -9.60
C LYS A 6 -8.79 -1.28 -9.04
N TYR A 7 -8.39 -0.20 -8.42
CA TYR A 7 -9.32 0.87 -8.02
C TYR A 7 -9.62 1.81 -9.18
N SER A 8 -10.79 2.46 -9.13
CA SER A 8 -11.17 3.52 -10.06
C SER A 8 -10.36 4.79 -9.81
N ASP A 9 -10.37 5.72 -10.77
CA ASP A 9 -9.69 7.01 -10.61
C ASP A 9 -10.27 7.83 -9.44
N ASP A 10 -11.57 7.73 -9.17
CA ASP A 10 -12.20 8.38 -8.01
C ASP A 10 -11.70 7.79 -6.69
N GLN A 11 -11.57 6.47 -6.62
CA GLN A 11 -10.99 5.78 -5.46
C GLN A 11 -9.50 6.13 -5.27
N LEU A 12 -8.74 6.19 -6.37
CA LEU A 12 -7.34 6.63 -6.31
C LEU A 12 -7.22 8.07 -5.84
N GLU A 13 -8.07 8.97 -6.32
CA GLU A 13 -8.10 10.38 -5.88
C GLU A 13 -8.38 10.49 -4.38
N ALA A 14 -9.37 9.73 -3.87
CA ALA A 14 -9.69 9.68 -2.44
C ALA A 14 -8.51 9.13 -1.62
N TYR A 15 -7.87 8.08 -2.09
CA TYR A 15 -6.67 7.54 -1.43
C TYR A 15 -5.51 8.54 -1.41
N LEU A 16 -5.20 9.18 -2.54
CA LEU A 16 -4.13 10.18 -2.62
C LEU A 16 -4.39 11.37 -1.70
N LYS A 17 -5.64 11.81 -1.57
CA LYS A 17 -6.05 12.80 -0.56
C LYS A 17 -5.82 12.27 0.86
N ARG A 18 -6.15 11.01 1.12
CA ARG A 18 -5.98 10.38 2.44
C ARG A 18 -4.53 10.40 2.91
N ILE A 19 -3.58 10.18 2.00
CA ILE A 19 -2.14 10.18 2.29
C ILE A 19 -1.48 11.55 2.07
N SER A 20 -2.23 12.61 1.83
CA SER A 20 -1.74 13.98 1.58
C SER A 20 -0.74 14.04 0.41
N TYR A 21 -1.06 13.35 -0.69
CA TYR A 21 -0.22 13.42 -1.88
C TYR A 21 -0.23 14.84 -2.48
N PRO A 22 0.92 15.39 -2.90
CA PRO A 22 0.98 16.78 -3.35
C PRO A 22 0.39 16.99 -4.75
N ALA A 23 -0.34 18.08 -4.93
CA ALA A 23 -0.74 18.60 -6.22
C ALA A 23 0.40 19.44 -6.82
N ASN A 24 1.40 18.79 -7.42
CA ASN A 24 2.61 19.45 -7.91
C ASN A 24 2.36 20.36 -9.12
N LYS A 25 1.29 20.08 -9.89
CA LYS A 25 0.92 20.89 -11.06
C LYS A 25 -0.51 21.40 -10.92
N PRO A 26 -0.74 22.70 -10.98
CA PRO A 26 -2.09 23.26 -10.96
C PRO A 26 -2.89 22.80 -12.19
N GLY A 27 -4.17 22.53 -11.99
CA GLY A 27 -5.06 22.09 -13.06
C GLY A 27 -5.10 20.59 -13.33
N LEU A 28 -4.24 19.78 -12.66
CA LEU A 28 -4.29 18.32 -12.74
C LEU A 28 -4.87 17.71 -11.46
N SER A 29 -5.58 16.58 -11.60
CA SER A 29 -6.00 15.79 -10.46
C SER A 29 -4.78 15.16 -9.77
N LEU A 30 -4.95 14.68 -8.52
CA LEU A 30 -3.87 13.98 -7.81
C LEU A 30 -3.47 12.69 -8.54
N VAL A 31 -4.42 12.00 -9.15
CA VAL A 31 -4.17 10.79 -9.95
C VAL A 31 -3.30 11.12 -11.16
N GLN A 32 -3.61 12.21 -11.88
CA GLN A 32 -2.81 12.64 -13.02
C GLN A 32 -1.39 13.05 -12.60
N ASN A 33 -1.27 13.78 -11.48
CA ASN A 33 0.02 14.12 -10.90
C ASN A 33 0.84 12.87 -10.54
N ALA A 34 0.23 11.89 -9.90
CA ALA A 34 0.90 10.65 -9.50
C ALA A 34 1.33 9.82 -10.72
N ARG A 35 0.50 9.71 -11.76
CA ARG A 35 0.85 9.02 -13.01
C ARG A 35 1.98 9.69 -13.76
N GLN A 36 1.99 11.02 -13.84
CA GLN A 36 3.11 11.75 -14.45
C GLN A 36 4.40 11.58 -13.67
N SER A 37 4.35 11.62 -12.33
CA SER A 37 5.51 11.38 -11.49
C SER A 37 6.04 9.95 -11.67
N PHE A 38 5.15 8.97 -11.79
CA PHE A 38 5.50 7.57 -12.10
C PHE A 38 6.23 7.44 -13.46
N GLU A 39 5.76 8.13 -14.49
CA GLU A 39 6.40 8.12 -15.82
C GLU A 39 7.78 8.79 -15.81
N LEU A 40 7.97 9.82 -14.99
CA LEU A 40 9.25 10.52 -14.87
C LEU A 40 10.28 9.75 -14.05
N ASP A 41 9.89 9.26 -12.90
CA ASP A 41 10.72 8.47 -11.98
C ASP A 41 9.86 7.56 -11.12
N ALA A 42 9.70 6.32 -11.56
CA ALA A 42 8.87 5.34 -10.90
C ALA A 42 9.37 4.99 -9.49
N LEU A 43 10.69 4.95 -9.28
CA LEU A 43 11.28 4.59 -7.98
C LEU A 43 11.11 5.72 -6.96
N ALA A 44 11.41 6.97 -7.33
CA ALA A 44 11.21 8.11 -6.45
C ALA A 44 9.74 8.29 -6.08
N THR A 45 8.83 8.11 -7.05
CA THR A 45 7.38 8.15 -6.82
C THR A 45 6.93 7.06 -5.85
N LEU A 46 7.45 5.84 -6.00
CA LEU A 46 7.18 4.75 -5.09
C LEU A 46 7.63 5.05 -3.67
N CYS A 47 8.86 5.54 -3.50
CA CYS A 47 9.39 5.89 -2.18
C CYS A 47 8.55 6.97 -1.49
N ASP A 48 8.08 7.97 -2.25
CA ASP A 48 7.20 9.02 -1.71
C ASP A 48 5.82 8.47 -1.34
N LEU A 49 5.21 7.66 -2.20
CA LEU A 49 3.93 7.00 -1.91
C LEU A 49 4.02 6.11 -0.67
N GLN A 50 5.06 5.29 -0.56
CA GLN A 50 5.27 4.41 0.58
C GLN A 50 5.43 5.19 1.88
N ARG A 51 6.27 6.21 1.88
CA ARG A 51 6.47 7.07 3.06
C ARG A 51 5.16 7.73 3.49
N ARG A 52 4.39 8.30 2.55
CA ARG A 52 3.10 8.93 2.84
C ARG A 52 2.07 7.93 3.34
N HIS A 53 2.01 6.73 2.75
CA HIS A 53 1.16 5.66 3.21
C HIS A 53 1.45 5.30 4.67
N LEU A 54 2.72 5.04 5.00
CA LEU A 54 3.15 4.65 6.35
C LEU A 54 2.94 5.75 7.40
N THR A 55 3.02 7.01 7.01
CA THR A 55 2.82 8.13 7.93
C THR A 55 1.38 8.57 8.08
N SER A 56 0.50 8.19 7.14
CA SER A 56 -0.90 8.63 7.12
C SER A 56 -1.90 7.57 7.55
N ILE A 57 -1.61 6.29 7.29
CA ILE A 57 -2.48 5.17 7.65
C ILE A 57 -1.86 4.45 8.83
N PRO A 58 -2.46 4.55 10.03
CA PRO A 58 -1.91 3.92 11.23
C PRO A 58 -1.88 2.40 11.10
N TRP A 59 -0.81 1.80 11.59
CA TRP A 59 -0.80 0.36 11.83
C TRP A 59 -1.51 0.07 13.16
N GLY A 60 -2.37 -0.92 13.15
CA GLY A 60 -3.08 -1.32 14.36
C GLY A 60 -3.82 -2.64 14.16
N ASN A 61 -4.17 -3.26 15.27
CA ASN A 61 -4.89 -4.53 15.33
C ASN A 61 -6.25 -4.37 16.04
N SER A 62 -6.77 -3.17 16.10
CA SER A 62 -8.01 -2.86 16.84
C SER A 62 -9.21 -3.67 16.35
N ALA A 63 -9.28 -3.99 15.05
CA ALA A 63 -10.34 -4.83 14.52
C ALA A 63 -10.33 -6.25 15.10
N LEU A 64 -9.16 -6.82 15.41
CA LEU A 64 -9.05 -8.14 16.03
C LEU A 64 -9.49 -8.16 17.48
N HIS A 65 -9.38 -7.04 18.19
CA HIS A 65 -9.67 -6.96 19.61
C HIS A 65 -11.04 -6.37 19.93
N TYR A 66 -11.51 -5.41 19.14
CA TYR A 66 -12.67 -4.59 19.47
C TYR A 66 -13.85 -4.72 18.49
N SER A 67 -13.68 -5.39 17.34
CA SER A 67 -14.81 -5.66 16.44
C SER A 67 -15.63 -6.87 16.95
N GLN A 68 -16.91 -6.89 16.62
CA GLN A 68 -17.80 -8.01 16.98
C GLN A 68 -17.34 -9.35 16.46
N HIS A 69 -16.65 -9.36 15.32
CA HIS A 69 -16.26 -10.60 14.61
C HIS A 69 -14.80 -10.99 14.86
N HIS A 70 -13.99 -10.12 15.49
CA HIS A 70 -12.57 -10.37 15.73
C HIS A 70 -11.80 -10.83 14.49
N THR A 71 -12.19 -10.34 13.32
CA THR A 71 -11.62 -10.71 12.03
C THR A 71 -11.19 -9.50 11.24
N ILE A 72 -10.25 -9.73 10.32
CA ILE A 72 -9.85 -8.73 9.32
C ILE A 72 -10.33 -9.18 7.95
N SER A 73 -10.63 -8.25 7.06
CA SER A 73 -10.95 -8.51 5.67
C SER A 73 -9.82 -7.99 4.78
N ILE A 74 -9.42 -8.78 3.81
CA ILE A 74 -8.50 -8.37 2.74
C ILE A 74 -9.25 -8.11 1.43
N ASP A 75 -10.58 -8.11 1.49
CA ASP A 75 -11.40 -7.74 0.34
C ASP A 75 -11.15 -6.26 -0.04
N PRO A 76 -10.92 -5.97 -1.33
CA PRO A 76 -10.55 -4.61 -1.78
C PRO A 76 -11.52 -3.51 -1.39
N ASP A 77 -12.83 -3.76 -1.44
CA ASP A 77 -13.84 -2.76 -1.10
C ASP A 77 -13.88 -2.52 0.41
N SER A 78 -13.79 -3.59 1.21
CA SER A 78 -13.69 -3.50 2.66
C SER A 78 -12.42 -2.77 3.12
N LEU A 79 -11.29 -3.00 2.46
CA LEU A 79 -10.04 -2.30 2.72
C LEU A 79 -10.17 -0.80 2.44
N PHE A 80 -10.78 -0.46 1.31
CA PHE A 80 -10.98 0.94 0.93
C PHE A 80 -11.88 1.67 1.91
N GLU A 81 -13.04 1.12 2.20
CA GLU A 81 -13.97 1.68 3.20
C GLU A 81 -13.27 1.91 4.53
N LYS A 82 -12.60 0.88 5.06
CA LYS A 82 -11.95 0.94 6.37
C LYS A 82 -10.81 1.95 6.44
N LEU A 83 -9.86 1.88 5.53
CA LEU A 83 -8.60 2.63 5.63
C LEU A 83 -8.67 4.02 5.01
N VAL A 84 -9.49 4.21 3.97
CA VAL A 84 -9.59 5.49 3.27
C VAL A 84 -10.80 6.30 3.73
N GLU A 85 -12.01 5.72 3.68
CA GLU A 85 -13.24 6.46 3.99
C GLU A 85 -13.41 6.64 5.50
N ARG A 86 -13.35 5.54 6.27
CA ARG A 86 -13.50 5.57 7.73
C ARG A 86 -12.23 5.98 8.47
N ARG A 87 -11.09 6.04 7.79
CA ARG A 87 -9.79 6.45 8.33
C ARG A 87 -9.36 5.67 9.58
N LEU A 88 -9.68 4.39 9.62
CA LEU A 88 -9.31 3.50 10.72
C LEU A 88 -7.89 2.96 10.53
N ASP A 89 -7.38 2.30 11.55
CA ASP A 89 -6.12 1.57 11.53
C ASP A 89 -6.23 0.28 10.72
N GLY A 90 -5.11 -0.19 10.21
CA GLY A 90 -5.01 -1.44 9.48
C GLY A 90 -3.91 -2.35 10.01
N TYR A 91 -4.20 -3.65 10.04
CA TYR A 91 -3.20 -4.67 10.30
C TYR A 91 -2.21 -4.78 9.12
N CYS A 92 -1.08 -5.46 9.30
CA CYS A 92 -0.04 -5.54 8.26
C CYS A 92 -0.57 -6.04 6.90
N MET A 93 -1.43 -7.08 6.91
CA MET A 93 -2.03 -7.62 5.70
C MET A 93 -2.98 -6.65 5.01
N GLU A 94 -3.74 -5.87 5.78
CA GLU A 94 -4.66 -4.86 5.27
C GLU A 94 -3.90 -3.70 4.63
N ASN A 95 -2.89 -3.16 5.33
CA ASN A 95 -2.05 -2.08 4.81
C ASN A 95 -1.28 -2.49 3.55
N THR A 96 -0.69 -3.67 3.55
CA THR A 96 0.02 -4.21 2.37
C THR A 96 -0.96 -4.47 1.21
N GLY A 97 -2.14 -5.02 1.51
CA GLY A 97 -3.16 -5.34 0.51
C GLY A 97 -3.68 -4.10 -0.22
N ILE A 98 -4.07 -3.06 0.51
CA ILE A 98 -4.54 -1.82 -0.13
C ILE A 98 -3.41 -1.16 -0.94
N PHE A 99 -2.20 -1.08 -0.39
CA PHE A 99 -1.07 -0.46 -1.06
C PHE A 99 -0.71 -1.17 -2.37
N GLN A 100 -0.76 -2.51 -2.39
CA GLN A 100 -0.58 -3.30 -3.60
C GLN A 100 -1.62 -2.95 -4.69
N ILE A 101 -2.89 -2.82 -4.33
CA ILE A 101 -3.95 -2.48 -5.29
C ILE A 101 -3.75 -1.06 -5.83
N ILE A 102 -3.39 -0.11 -4.97
CA ILE A 102 -3.07 1.27 -5.36
C ILE A 102 -1.91 1.30 -6.36
N LEU A 103 -0.81 0.63 -6.07
CA LEU A 103 0.35 0.59 -6.97
C LEU A 103 0.00 -0.01 -8.33
N ARG A 104 -0.76 -1.11 -8.36
CA ARG A 104 -1.27 -1.69 -9.62
C ARG A 104 -2.15 -0.72 -10.40
N SER A 105 -2.98 0.04 -9.71
CA SER A 105 -3.89 1.01 -10.32
C SER A 105 -3.15 2.21 -10.92
N LEU A 106 -1.98 2.55 -10.35
CA LEU A 106 -1.09 3.59 -10.87
C LEU A 106 -0.19 3.09 -12.02
N GLY A 107 -0.08 1.78 -12.24
CA GLY A 107 0.68 1.21 -13.35
C GLY A 107 1.90 0.38 -12.95
N TYR A 108 2.18 0.23 -11.65
CA TYR A 108 3.28 -0.61 -11.18
C TYR A 108 3.00 -2.09 -11.39
N PHE A 109 4.03 -2.83 -11.74
CA PHE A 109 4.04 -4.29 -11.68
C PHE A 109 4.41 -4.75 -10.27
N VAL A 110 3.42 -5.20 -9.51
CA VAL A 110 3.62 -5.65 -8.13
C VAL A 110 2.92 -6.98 -7.89
N TYR A 111 3.52 -7.80 -7.07
CA TYR A 111 2.91 -9.03 -6.55
C TYR A 111 3.22 -9.18 -5.05
N ALA A 112 2.31 -9.81 -4.34
CA ALA A 112 2.51 -10.09 -2.93
C ALA A 112 3.34 -11.36 -2.75
N THR A 113 4.31 -11.29 -1.85
CA THR A 113 5.09 -12.45 -1.43
C THR A 113 5.02 -12.61 0.08
N GLY A 114 5.13 -13.84 0.55
CA GLY A 114 5.38 -14.11 1.96
C GLY A 114 6.82 -13.75 2.30
N GLY A 115 7.02 -13.07 3.42
CA GLY A 115 8.34 -12.75 3.97
C GLY A 115 8.43 -13.13 5.43
N ARG A 116 9.64 -13.39 5.91
CA ARG A 116 9.92 -13.56 7.33
C ARG A 116 10.56 -12.31 7.88
N VAL A 117 10.08 -11.86 9.03
CA VAL A 117 10.71 -10.76 9.77
C VAL A 117 11.38 -11.33 10.99
N GLY A 118 12.70 -11.12 11.10
CA GLY A 118 13.44 -11.45 12.31
C GLY A 118 13.03 -10.51 13.44
N SER A 119 12.72 -11.03 14.62
CA SER A 119 12.39 -10.22 15.81
C SER A 119 13.55 -9.35 16.27
N ALA A 120 14.75 -9.63 15.78
CA ALA A 120 15.99 -8.90 16.04
C ALA A 120 16.40 -7.96 14.91
N ALA A 121 15.44 -7.48 14.09
CA ALA A 121 15.71 -6.50 13.04
C ALA A 121 16.41 -5.27 13.62
N GLY A 122 17.66 -5.04 13.21
CA GLY A 122 18.53 -3.97 13.73
C GLY A 122 19.66 -4.42 14.66
N THR A 123 19.63 -5.62 15.21
CA THR A 123 20.71 -6.13 16.08
C THR A 123 21.67 -7.09 15.38
N GLY A 124 21.33 -7.56 14.19
CA GLY A 124 22.10 -8.54 13.43
C GLY A 124 22.14 -9.95 14.06
N VAL A 125 21.42 -10.17 15.14
CA VAL A 125 21.35 -11.48 15.81
C VAL A 125 20.05 -12.18 15.41
N ASP A 126 20.16 -13.34 14.78
CA ASP A 126 19.03 -14.21 14.49
C ASP A 126 18.73 -15.06 15.73
N ASN A 127 17.61 -14.77 16.40
CA ASN A 127 17.16 -15.52 17.58
C ASN A 127 16.13 -16.62 17.23
N GLY A 128 15.95 -16.91 15.93
CA GLY A 128 15.03 -17.96 15.46
C GLY A 128 13.55 -17.64 15.59
N LEU A 129 13.18 -16.47 16.12
CA LEU A 129 11.78 -16.05 16.23
C LEU A 129 11.36 -15.28 14.98
N PHE A 130 10.60 -15.92 14.12
CA PHE A 130 10.14 -15.32 12.86
C PHE A 130 8.67 -14.94 12.94
N THR A 131 8.37 -13.69 12.59
CA THR A 131 7.00 -13.25 12.31
C THR A 131 6.80 -13.24 10.79
N GLN A 132 5.75 -13.91 10.32
CA GLN A 132 5.44 -13.95 8.90
C GLN A 132 4.81 -12.61 8.48
N LEU A 133 5.50 -11.86 7.66
CA LEU A 133 5.00 -10.62 7.03
C LEU A 133 4.84 -10.83 5.54
N TYR A 134 3.75 -10.27 5.00
CA TYR A 134 3.57 -10.20 3.55
C TYR A 134 4.35 -8.99 3.03
N GLY A 135 5.36 -9.24 2.21
CA GLY A 135 6.13 -8.20 1.52
C GLY A 135 5.59 -7.92 0.12
N LEU A 136 5.78 -6.69 -0.34
CA LEU A 136 5.57 -6.33 -1.75
C LEU A 136 6.88 -6.45 -2.50
N HIS A 137 6.88 -7.21 -3.60
CA HIS A 137 8.01 -7.24 -4.52
C HIS A 137 7.66 -6.40 -5.75
N LEU A 138 8.53 -5.47 -6.08
CA LEU A 138 8.36 -4.57 -7.22
C LEU A 138 9.21 -5.07 -8.38
N TYR A 139 8.59 -5.14 -9.53
CA TYR A 139 9.26 -5.43 -10.78
C TYR A 139 9.17 -4.19 -11.67
N SER A 140 10.29 -3.58 -12.01
CA SER A 140 10.31 -2.52 -13.01
C SER A 140 10.43 -3.14 -14.40
N ARG A 141 9.68 -2.62 -15.36
CA ARG A 141 9.69 -3.07 -16.76
C ARG A 141 11.06 -2.89 -17.46
N GLU A 142 11.97 -2.14 -16.87
CA GLU A 142 13.26 -1.78 -17.48
C GLU A 142 14.31 -2.90 -17.47
N PHE A 143 14.02 -4.06 -16.88
CA PHE A 143 14.95 -5.19 -16.81
C PHE A 143 14.64 -6.34 -17.78
N ILE A 144 13.77 -6.14 -18.78
CA ILE A 144 13.59 -7.07 -19.89
C ILE A 144 14.03 -6.35 -21.16
N GLY A 145 15.32 -6.25 -21.32
CA GLY A 145 15.98 -5.91 -22.57
C GLY A 145 16.63 -7.15 -23.14
#